data_68411bc0021aff5db86daf61877917aa
#
_entry.id   68411bc0021aff5db86daf61877917aa
#
_cell.length_a   1.000
_cell.length_b   1.000
_cell.length_c   1.000
_cell.angle_alpha   90.00
_cell.angle_beta   90.00
_cell.angle_gamma   90.00
#
_symmetry.space_group_name_H-M   'P 1'
#
loop_
_entity.id
_entity.type
_entity.pdbx_description
1 polymer ?
#
loop_
_entity_poly.entity_id
_entity_poly.type
_entity_poly.pdbx_seq_one_letter_code
_entity_poly.pdbx_strand_id
1 'polypeptide(L)'
;MTLLRRAITVPLFTVLMIGLLAVWPLLLVIGGVAGLIGRSSLPVRTLGVVMAYALLELRALWQLLSGGQNCDQFMRDLLERGYTVGRRTLNIGVLLDGASPTPEQIPREEPMIVLSRHCGPGDTLLVAWLLGIHYRLQLRIVLKALLRCEPVLDLAGDLGCLCFLRHRHKHARKQIHDLAASLGSGQALLLFPEGGNFTWRRWRTAVIRLRSSGRLREARRAWRQSHTLPPRTGGTAAALSGAPSASVLVLTHTGFSPDGRARAWWRLPMNRRLLIRTVLVPAAQLPPPDQLSPWLQQTWSIVDAWVADHADAESVVQ
;
A
#
# COMPACT_ATOMS: atom_id res chain seq x y z
N MET A 1 -16.37 -18.91 -13.41
CA MET A 1 -16.11 -17.46 -13.66
C MET A 1 -14.63 -17.09 -13.64
N THR A 2 -13.77 -17.72 -12.85
CA THR A 2 -12.32 -17.39 -12.80
C THR A 2 -11.60 -17.69 -14.10
N LEU A 3 -11.80 -18.88 -14.67
CA LEU A 3 -11.17 -19.27 -15.95
C LEU A 3 -11.56 -18.36 -17.11
N LEU A 4 -12.86 -18.03 -17.25
CA LEU A 4 -13.33 -17.12 -18.30
C LEU A 4 -12.73 -15.72 -18.15
N ARG A 5 -12.66 -15.20 -16.94
CA ARG A 5 -12.00 -13.90 -16.69
C ARG A 5 -10.54 -13.93 -17.15
N ARG A 6 -9.76 -14.95 -16.73
CA ARG A 6 -8.34 -15.08 -17.07
C ARG A 6 -8.12 -15.30 -18.55
N ALA A 7 -8.98 -16.09 -19.22
CA ALA A 7 -8.93 -16.29 -20.66
C ALA A 7 -9.08 -14.99 -21.47
N ILE A 8 -9.73 -13.97 -20.88
CA ILE A 8 -9.88 -12.65 -21.49
C ILE A 8 -8.80 -11.69 -20.99
N THR A 9 -8.60 -11.58 -19.68
CA THR A 9 -7.73 -10.54 -19.11
C THR A 9 -6.26 -10.80 -19.39
N VAL A 10 -5.79 -12.04 -19.34
CA VAL A 10 -4.37 -12.36 -19.56
C VAL A 10 -3.93 -12.04 -21.00
N PRO A 11 -4.61 -12.53 -22.07
CA PRO A 11 -4.22 -12.18 -23.43
C PRO A 11 -4.34 -10.68 -23.73
N LEU A 12 -5.47 -10.06 -23.31
CA LEU A 12 -5.69 -8.64 -23.55
C LEU A 12 -4.61 -7.77 -22.90
N PHE A 13 -4.26 -8.08 -21.65
CA PHE A 13 -3.21 -7.38 -20.92
C PHE A 13 -1.84 -7.59 -21.54
N THR A 14 -1.51 -8.82 -21.94
CA THR A 14 -0.25 -9.15 -22.61
C THR A 14 -0.11 -8.37 -23.92
N VAL A 15 -1.14 -8.37 -24.76
CA VAL A 15 -1.15 -7.61 -26.03
C VAL A 15 -0.99 -6.11 -25.76
N LEU A 16 -1.69 -5.58 -24.74
CA LEU A 16 -1.56 -4.17 -24.36
C LEU A 16 -0.13 -3.82 -23.92
N MET A 17 0.49 -4.64 -23.08
CA MET A 17 1.87 -4.40 -22.62
C MET A 17 2.89 -4.54 -23.74
N ILE A 18 2.77 -5.54 -24.60
CA ILE A 18 3.64 -5.71 -25.80
C ILE A 18 3.44 -4.54 -26.77
N GLY A 19 2.19 -4.14 -27.02
CA GLY A 19 1.89 -2.97 -27.87
C GLY A 19 2.51 -1.68 -27.33
N LEU A 20 2.44 -1.48 -26.02
CA LEU A 20 3.10 -0.35 -25.36
C LEU A 20 4.62 -0.38 -25.55
N LEU A 21 5.24 -1.55 -25.42
CA LEU A 21 6.68 -1.73 -25.65
C LEU A 21 7.06 -1.51 -27.12
N ALA A 22 6.22 -1.92 -28.05
CA ALA A 22 6.46 -1.73 -29.48
C ALA A 22 6.45 -0.25 -29.92
N VAL A 23 5.53 0.56 -29.34
CA VAL A 23 5.47 2.01 -29.62
C VAL A 23 6.44 2.84 -28.79
N TRP A 24 7.19 2.21 -27.90
CA TRP A 24 8.08 2.88 -26.95
C TRP A 24 9.11 3.82 -27.60
N PRO A 25 9.83 3.44 -28.70
CA PRO A 25 10.80 4.36 -29.29
C PRO A 25 10.17 5.68 -29.74
N LEU A 26 8.97 5.60 -30.31
CA LEU A 26 8.20 6.79 -30.71
C LEU A 26 7.81 7.64 -29.51
N LEU A 27 7.33 7.01 -28.44
CA LEU A 27 6.97 7.71 -27.20
C LEU A 27 8.18 8.40 -26.57
N LEU A 28 9.38 7.80 -26.62
CA LEU A 28 10.62 8.42 -26.15
C LEU A 28 10.98 9.67 -26.96
N VAL A 29 10.87 9.64 -28.27
CA VAL A 29 11.10 10.81 -29.13
C VAL A 29 10.12 11.94 -28.76
N ILE A 30 8.83 11.63 -28.68
CA ILE A 30 7.78 12.60 -28.31
C ILE A 30 8.06 13.17 -26.90
N GLY A 31 8.36 12.30 -25.93
CA GLY A 31 8.66 12.71 -24.58
C GLY A 31 9.95 13.54 -24.47
N GLY A 32 10.96 13.20 -25.26
CA GLY A 32 12.20 13.96 -25.37
C GLY A 32 11.98 15.37 -25.92
N VAL A 33 11.25 15.49 -27.02
CA VAL A 33 10.87 16.79 -27.61
C VAL A 33 10.03 17.62 -26.62
N ALA A 34 9.02 17.01 -26.00
CA ALA A 34 8.20 17.68 -24.99
C ALA A 34 9.04 18.13 -23.78
N GLY A 35 10.01 17.31 -23.38
CA GLY A 35 10.95 17.64 -22.32
C GLY A 35 11.88 18.81 -22.65
N LEU A 36 12.38 18.86 -23.87
CA LEU A 36 13.21 19.96 -24.37
C LEU A 36 12.40 21.28 -24.42
N ILE A 37 11.23 21.25 -24.99
CA ILE A 37 10.33 22.42 -25.07
C ILE A 37 9.95 22.92 -23.67
N GLY A 38 9.54 21.99 -22.78
CA GLY A 38 9.14 22.29 -21.40
C GLY A 38 10.32 22.48 -20.42
N ARG A 39 11.56 22.36 -20.87
CA ARG A 39 12.77 22.35 -20.01
C ARG A 39 12.64 21.46 -18.78
N SER A 40 12.06 20.28 -18.97
CA SER A 40 11.75 19.36 -17.87
C SER A 40 12.02 17.91 -18.27
N SER A 41 12.67 17.13 -17.40
CA SER A 41 12.84 15.70 -17.56
C SER A 41 11.61 14.87 -17.22
N LEU A 42 10.53 15.52 -16.76
CA LEU A 42 9.30 14.86 -16.29
C LEU A 42 8.65 13.93 -17.34
N PRO A 43 8.48 14.32 -18.63
CA PRO A 43 7.88 13.43 -19.63
C PRO A 43 8.69 12.16 -19.83
N VAL A 44 10.00 12.27 -20.00
CA VAL A 44 10.90 11.12 -20.21
C VAL A 44 10.92 10.19 -19.01
N ARG A 45 10.97 10.73 -17.79
CA ARG A 45 10.92 9.92 -16.57
C ARG A 45 9.58 9.22 -16.38
N THR A 46 8.47 9.91 -16.67
CA THR A 46 7.13 9.30 -16.61
C THR A 46 7.03 8.14 -17.60
N LEU A 47 7.51 8.32 -18.80
CA LEU A 47 7.60 7.25 -19.79
C LEU A 47 8.49 6.11 -19.28
N GLY A 48 9.65 6.41 -18.66
CA GLY A 48 10.51 5.40 -18.04
C GLY A 48 9.80 4.54 -17.00
N VAL A 49 8.95 5.15 -16.16
CA VAL A 49 8.13 4.40 -15.19
C VAL A 49 7.12 3.50 -15.89
N VAL A 50 6.44 4.00 -16.92
CA VAL A 50 5.45 3.24 -17.67
C VAL A 50 6.09 2.02 -18.38
N MET A 51 7.27 2.21 -18.98
CA MET A 51 8.06 1.12 -19.58
C MET A 51 8.46 0.08 -18.53
N ALA A 52 9.03 0.56 -17.45
CA ALA A 52 9.48 -0.32 -16.37
C ALA A 52 8.31 -1.12 -15.77
N TYR A 53 7.15 -0.49 -15.60
CA TYR A 53 5.92 -1.16 -15.18
C TYR A 53 5.54 -2.26 -16.18
N ALA A 54 5.50 -1.96 -17.48
CA ALA A 54 5.15 -2.95 -18.51
C ALA A 54 6.09 -4.18 -18.51
N LEU A 55 7.40 -3.93 -18.35
CA LEU A 55 8.40 -5.01 -18.28
C LEU A 55 8.26 -5.84 -17.01
N LEU A 56 8.02 -5.20 -15.85
CA LEU A 56 7.80 -5.90 -14.60
C LEU A 56 6.55 -6.76 -14.62
N GLU A 57 5.46 -6.25 -15.20
CA GLU A 57 4.20 -6.97 -15.33
C GLU A 57 4.32 -8.18 -16.25
N LEU A 58 4.93 -8.02 -17.42
CA LEU A 58 5.16 -9.14 -18.34
C LEU A 58 6.06 -10.21 -17.72
N ARG A 59 7.10 -9.81 -17.01
CA ARG A 59 7.96 -10.72 -16.27
C ARG A 59 7.20 -11.46 -15.16
N ALA A 60 6.45 -10.73 -14.34
CA ALA A 60 5.64 -11.32 -13.27
C ALA A 60 4.58 -12.27 -13.80
N LEU A 61 3.94 -11.90 -14.92
CA LEU A 61 2.98 -12.75 -15.61
C LEU A 61 3.64 -14.04 -16.12
N TRP A 62 4.81 -13.92 -16.75
CA TRP A 62 5.59 -15.08 -17.18
C TRP A 62 5.96 -16.01 -16.02
N GLN A 63 6.45 -15.45 -14.92
CA GLN A 63 6.79 -16.21 -13.71
C GLN A 63 5.60 -16.99 -13.15
N LEU A 64 4.42 -16.36 -13.10
CA LEU A 64 3.19 -16.99 -12.60
C LEU A 64 2.65 -18.07 -13.54
N LEU A 65 2.78 -17.88 -14.85
CA LEU A 65 2.33 -18.86 -15.86
C LEU A 65 3.29 -20.03 -16.00
N SER A 66 4.61 -19.83 -15.84
CA SER A 66 5.60 -20.91 -15.87
C SER A 66 5.55 -21.82 -14.64
N GLY A 67 4.94 -21.35 -13.53
CA GLY A 67 4.78 -22.14 -12.31
C GLY A 67 6.07 -22.30 -11.50
N GLY A 68 5.98 -23.12 -10.44
CA GLY A 68 7.16 -23.52 -9.62
C GLY A 68 7.57 -22.52 -8.56
N GLN A 69 6.94 -21.36 -8.46
CA GLN A 69 7.22 -20.37 -7.40
C GLN A 69 6.21 -20.46 -6.24
N ASN A 70 6.71 -20.28 -5.03
CA ASN A 70 5.84 -20.00 -3.89
C ASN A 70 5.60 -18.51 -3.71
N CYS A 71 4.62 -18.16 -2.87
CA CYS A 71 4.26 -16.79 -2.55
C CYS A 71 5.45 -15.91 -2.20
N ASP A 72 6.32 -16.37 -1.29
CA ASP A 72 7.37 -15.54 -0.73
C ASP A 72 8.49 -15.25 -1.74
N GLN A 73 8.80 -16.20 -2.61
CA GLN A 73 9.77 -16.01 -3.70
C GLN A 73 9.23 -15.01 -4.73
N PHE A 74 7.99 -15.22 -5.17
CA PHE A 74 7.33 -14.32 -6.12
C PHE A 74 7.24 -12.90 -5.59
N MET A 75 6.74 -12.72 -4.37
CA MET A 75 6.60 -11.41 -3.75
C MET A 75 7.95 -10.73 -3.54
N ARG A 76 8.97 -11.45 -3.14
CA ARG A 76 10.32 -10.91 -2.95
C ARG A 76 10.91 -10.39 -4.26
N ASP A 77 10.89 -11.18 -5.34
CA ASP A 77 11.38 -10.76 -6.67
C ASP A 77 10.61 -9.54 -7.19
N LEU A 78 9.28 -9.55 -7.07
CA LEU A 78 8.42 -8.45 -7.51
C LEU A 78 8.72 -7.15 -6.74
N LEU A 79 8.83 -7.23 -5.41
CA LEU A 79 9.03 -6.07 -4.54
C LEU A 79 10.43 -5.48 -4.69
N GLU A 80 11.48 -6.31 -4.74
CA GLU A 80 12.86 -5.84 -4.96
C GLU A 80 13.02 -5.12 -6.30
N ARG A 81 12.50 -5.73 -7.37
CA ARG A 81 12.59 -5.14 -8.71
C ARG A 81 11.74 -3.88 -8.81
N GLY A 82 10.49 -3.95 -8.34
CA GLY A 82 9.59 -2.80 -8.36
C GLY A 82 10.16 -1.61 -7.60
N TYR A 83 10.71 -1.85 -6.42
CA TYR A 83 11.35 -0.81 -5.62
C TYR A 83 12.62 -0.26 -6.30
N THR A 84 13.50 -1.15 -6.79
CA THR A 84 14.76 -0.74 -7.45
C THR A 84 14.50 0.12 -8.68
N VAL A 85 13.54 -0.31 -9.51
CA VAL A 85 13.13 0.44 -10.70
C VAL A 85 12.49 1.77 -10.31
N GLY A 86 11.53 1.74 -9.38
CA GLY A 86 10.86 2.95 -8.89
C GLY A 86 11.86 3.96 -8.33
N ARG A 87 12.80 3.50 -7.49
CA ARG A 87 13.85 4.34 -6.91
C ARG A 87 14.72 5.00 -7.97
N ARG A 88 15.21 4.23 -8.96
CA ARG A 88 16.09 4.74 -10.01
C ARG A 88 15.37 5.69 -10.97
N THR A 89 14.16 5.33 -11.41
CA THR A 89 13.41 6.10 -12.40
C THR A 89 12.86 7.39 -11.83
N LEU A 90 12.32 7.33 -10.60
CA LEU A 90 11.72 8.48 -9.93
C LEU A 90 12.75 9.29 -9.12
N ASN A 91 13.96 8.78 -8.94
CA ASN A 91 14.99 9.37 -8.06
C ASN A 91 14.44 9.63 -6.66
N ILE A 92 13.90 8.58 -6.03
CA ILE A 92 13.37 8.64 -4.68
C ILE A 92 14.36 8.02 -3.69
N GLY A 93 14.52 8.65 -2.54
CA GLY A 93 15.20 8.08 -1.37
C GLY A 93 14.19 7.66 -0.32
N VAL A 94 14.48 6.60 0.42
CA VAL A 94 13.68 6.17 1.58
C VAL A 94 14.50 6.38 2.84
N LEU A 95 13.92 7.09 3.80
CA LEU A 95 14.51 7.33 5.11
C LEU A 95 13.58 6.77 6.18
N LEU A 96 14.13 5.94 7.05
CA LEU A 96 13.41 5.49 8.25
C LEU A 96 13.65 6.49 9.38
N ASP A 97 12.57 6.82 10.09
CA ASP A 97 12.65 7.58 11.35
C ASP A 97 13.48 6.77 12.35
N GLY A 98 14.42 7.43 13.04
CA GLY A 98 15.31 6.79 14.01
C GLY A 98 14.60 6.12 15.20
N ALA A 99 13.33 6.45 15.44
CA ALA A 99 12.49 5.78 16.44
C ALA A 99 11.85 4.49 15.90
N SER A 100 12.03 4.15 14.61
CA SER A 100 11.52 2.90 14.04
C SER A 100 12.32 1.70 14.54
N PRO A 101 11.66 0.56 14.86
CA PRO A 101 12.38 -0.64 15.25
C PRO A 101 13.31 -1.14 14.13
N THR A 102 14.44 -1.72 14.50
CA THR A 102 15.31 -2.42 13.54
C THR A 102 14.71 -3.75 13.11
N PRO A 103 15.15 -4.35 12.00
CA PRO A 103 14.65 -5.66 11.57
C PRO A 103 14.81 -6.76 12.61
N GLU A 104 15.81 -6.67 13.49
CA GLU A 104 16.10 -7.61 14.57
C GLU A 104 15.13 -7.46 15.75
N GLN A 105 14.56 -6.27 15.92
CA GLN A 105 13.57 -5.98 16.97
C GLN A 105 12.14 -6.41 16.58
N ILE A 106 11.92 -6.80 15.33
CA ILE A 106 10.64 -7.31 14.87
C ILE A 106 10.47 -8.78 15.30
N PRO A 107 9.44 -9.13 16.09
CA PRO A 107 9.18 -10.50 16.50
C PRO A 107 8.98 -11.43 15.30
N ARG A 108 9.61 -12.62 15.34
CA ARG A 108 9.52 -13.62 14.27
C ARG A 108 8.69 -14.83 14.65
N GLU A 109 8.50 -15.04 15.93
CA GLU A 109 7.83 -16.23 16.46
C GLU A 109 6.31 -16.09 16.51
N GLU A 110 5.81 -14.88 16.39
CA GLU A 110 4.39 -14.56 16.39
C GLU A 110 3.94 -13.94 15.06
N PRO A 111 2.64 -14.02 14.72
CA PRO A 111 2.09 -13.30 13.58
C PRO A 111 2.05 -11.80 13.84
N MET A 112 1.96 -11.00 12.78
CA MET A 112 1.92 -9.56 12.87
C MET A 112 0.72 -8.97 12.11
N ILE A 113 0.03 -8.01 12.70
CA ILE A 113 -0.96 -7.20 12.01
C ILE A 113 -0.33 -5.84 11.72
N VAL A 114 -0.21 -5.49 10.43
CA VAL A 114 0.33 -4.18 10.02
C VAL A 114 -0.80 -3.24 9.68
N LEU A 115 -0.83 -2.11 10.35
CA LEU A 115 -1.79 -1.03 10.13
C LEU A 115 -1.07 0.13 9.46
N SER A 116 -1.29 0.31 8.15
CA SER A 116 -0.61 1.34 7.38
C SER A 116 -1.53 2.49 6.99
N ARG A 117 -0.98 3.71 7.00
CA ARG A 117 -1.57 4.86 6.31
C ARG A 117 -1.68 4.59 4.81
N HIS A 118 -2.67 5.20 4.16
CA HIS A 118 -2.89 5.05 2.71
C HIS A 118 -3.07 6.41 2.04
N CYS A 119 -2.04 6.93 1.39
CA CYS A 119 -2.07 8.28 0.80
C CYS A 119 -2.19 8.30 -0.72
N GLY A 120 -1.84 7.24 -1.44
CA GLY A 120 -1.95 7.27 -2.89
C GLY A 120 -1.31 6.11 -3.64
N PRO A 121 -1.24 6.21 -4.97
CA PRO A 121 -0.60 5.21 -5.81
C PRO A 121 0.88 5.06 -5.46
N GLY A 122 1.35 3.83 -5.40
CA GLY A 122 2.75 3.51 -5.12
C GLY A 122 3.09 3.33 -3.63
N ASP A 123 2.28 3.86 -2.70
CA ASP A 123 2.52 3.66 -1.27
C ASP A 123 2.42 2.20 -0.86
N THR A 124 1.47 1.46 -1.43
CA THR A 124 1.33 0.02 -1.16
C THR A 124 2.58 -0.76 -1.56
N LEU A 125 3.20 -0.42 -2.70
CA LEU A 125 4.46 -1.05 -3.12
C LEU A 125 5.60 -0.73 -2.17
N LEU A 126 5.72 0.55 -1.74
CA LEU A 126 6.74 0.95 -0.76
C LEU A 126 6.54 0.25 0.58
N VAL A 127 5.30 0.23 1.09
CA VAL A 127 4.96 -0.45 2.36
C VAL A 127 5.24 -1.94 2.25
N ALA A 128 4.83 -2.60 1.17
CA ALA A 128 5.09 -4.01 0.96
C ALA A 128 6.60 -4.31 0.83
N TRP A 129 7.37 -3.44 0.12
CA TRP A 129 8.82 -3.57 0.05
C TRP A 129 9.47 -3.43 1.44
N LEU A 130 9.09 -2.43 2.23
CA LEU A 130 9.62 -2.26 3.58
C LEU A 130 9.36 -3.48 4.45
N LEU A 131 8.12 -3.98 4.43
CA LEU A 131 7.74 -5.14 5.23
C LEU A 131 8.40 -6.43 4.74
N GLY A 132 8.37 -6.70 3.43
CA GLY A 132 8.83 -7.95 2.84
C GLY A 132 10.33 -8.04 2.69
N ILE A 133 11.01 -6.94 2.36
CA ILE A 133 12.45 -6.92 2.08
C ILE A 133 13.25 -6.41 3.28
N HIS A 134 12.93 -5.20 3.78
CA HIS A 134 13.67 -4.62 4.90
C HIS A 134 13.38 -5.37 6.22
N TYR A 135 12.11 -5.53 6.57
CA TYR A 135 11.70 -6.27 7.78
C TYR A 135 11.64 -7.79 7.57
N ARG A 136 11.81 -8.30 6.35
CA ARG A 136 11.81 -9.74 6.02
C ARG A 136 10.57 -10.49 6.49
N LEU A 137 9.40 -9.88 6.46
CA LEU A 137 8.12 -10.48 6.82
C LEU A 137 7.48 -11.16 5.60
N GLN A 138 6.81 -12.29 5.83
CA GLN A 138 6.02 -12.96 4.80
C GLN A 138 4.63 -12.29 4.71
N LEU A 139 4.37 -11.59 3.61
CA LEU A 139 3.20 -10.73 3.51
C LEU A 139 1.93 -11.48 3.07
N ARG A 140 0.83 -11.13 3.71
CA ARG A 140 -0.53 -11.39 3.27
C ARG A 140 -1.23 -10.03 3.10
N ILE A 141 -1.58 -9.69 1.85
CA ILE A 141 -2.10 -8.35 1.53
C ILE A 141 -3.57 -8.45 1.20
N VAL A 142 -4.36 -7.59 1.85
CA VAL A 142 -5.80 -7.50 1.61
C VAL A 142 -6.10 -6.48 0.53
N LEU A 143 -6.75 -6.92 -0.54
CA LEU A 143 -7.07 -6.14 -1.71
C LEU A 143 -8.58 -6.08 -1.98
N LYS A 144 -9.02 -5.09 -2.76
CA LYS A 144 -10.39 -5.01 -3.26
C LYS A 144 -10.60 -6.02 -4.38
N ALA A 145 -11.75 -6.69 -4.41
CA ALA A 145 -12.08 -7.69 -5.43
C ALA A 145 -11.98 -7.17 -6.88
N LEU A 146 -12.18 -5.86 -7.10
CA LEU A 146 -12.02 -5.24 -8.43
C LEU A 146 -10.60 -5.42 -8.99
N LEU A 147 -9.57 -5.48 -8.14
CA LEU A 147 -8.19 -5.65 -8.55
C LEU A 147 -7.90 -7.03 -9.17
N ARG A 148 -8.83 -7.96 -9.12
CA ARG A 148 -8.75 -9.21 -9.90
C ARG A 148 -8.86 -9.01 -11.42
N CYS A 149 -9.20 -7.81 -11.88
CA CYS A 149 -9.16 -7.48 -13.31
C CYS A 149 -7.72 -7.31 -13.81
N GLU A 150 -6.77 -7.11 -12.92
CA GLU A 150 -5.35 -7.07 -13.21
C GLU A 150 -4.79 -8.51 -13.13
N PRO A 151 -4.22 -9.07 -14.23
CA PRO A 151 -3.90 -10.50 -14.33
C PRO A 151 -2.83 -10.96 -13.35
N VAL A 152 -1.78 -10.16 -13.12
CA VAL A 152 -0.69 -10.54 -12.21
C VAL A 152 -1.21 -10.64 -10.78
N LEU A 153 -2.02 -9.68 -10.32
CA LEU A 153 -2.64 -9.74 -8.99
C LEU A 153 -3.60 -10.92 -8.87
N ASP A 154 -4.41 -11.19 -9.91
CA ASP A 154 -5.36 -12.31 -9.88
C ASP A 154 -4.68 -13.68 -9.79
N LEU A 155 -3.59 -13.87 -10.56
CA LEU A 155 -2.80 -15.10 -10.53
C LEU A 155 -1.99 -15.22 -9.22
N ALA A 156 -1.39 -14.13 -8.74
CA ALA A 156 -0.69 -14.10 -7.45
C ALA A 156 -1.62 -14.41 -6.26
N GLY A 157 -2.92 -14.14 -6.42
CA GLY A 157 -3.93 -14.55 -5.44
C GLY A 157 -4.00 -16.06 -5.22
N ASP A 158 -3.71 -16.88 -6.24
CA ASP A 158 -3.69 -18.34 -6.11
C ASP A 158 -2.49 -18.85 -5.32
N LEU A 159 -1.40 -18.08 -5.25
CA LEU A 159 -0.26 -18.37 -4.39
C LEU A 159 -0.55 -18.09 -2.89
N GLY A 160 -1.71 -17.52 -2.56
CA GLY A 160 -2.08 -17.18 -1.18
C GLY A 160 -1.49 -15.87 -0.63
N CYS A 161 -0.73 -15.12 -1.44
CA CYS A 161 -0.16 -13.83 -1.02
C CYS A 161 -1.19 -12.73 -0.89
N LEU A 162 -2.24 -12.77 -1.73
CA LEU A 162 -3.22 -11.72 -1.89
C LEU A 162 -4.62 -12.23 -1.54
N CYS A 163 -5.31 -11.51 -0.65
CA CYS A 163 -6.69 -11.80 -0.27
C CYS A 163 -7.63 -10.74 -0.84
N PHE A 164 -8.56 -11.15 -1.68
CA PHE A 164 -9.51 -10.24 -2.32
C PHE A 164 -10.83 -10.19 -1.56
N LEU A 165 -11.11 -9.04 -0.95
CA LEU A 165 -12.34 -8.84 -0.18
C LEU A 165 -13.57 -8.72 -1.08
N ARG A 166 -14.61 -9.46 -0.75
CA ARG A 166 -15.94 -9.29 -1.35
C ARG A 166 -16.63 -8.04 -0.83
N HIS A 167 -17.42 -7.37 -1.68
CA HIS A 167 -18.03 -6.06 -1.38
C HIS A 167 -18.97 -6.02 -0.16
N ARG A 168 -19.44 -7.15 0.35
CA ARG A 168 -20.35 -7.19 1.51
C ARG A 168 -19.57 -7.10 2.82
N HIS A 169 -19.82 -6.07 3.60
CA HIS A 169 -19.08 -5.77 4.85
C HIS A 169 -18.98 -6.94 5.85
N LYS A 170 -20.06 -7.72 6.02
CA LYS A 170 -20.03 -8.89 6.93
C LYS A 170 -19.08 -9.97 6.43
N HIS A 171 -19.11 -10.29 5.13
CA HIS A 171 -18.20 -11.27 4.52
C HIS A 171 -16.74 -10.80 4.53
N ALA A 172 -16.51 -9.51 4.32
CA ALA A 172 -15.16 -8.96 4.37
C ALA A 172 -14.51 -9.09 5.76
N ARG A 173 -15.27 -8.83 6.83
CA ARG A 173 -14.76 -9.03 8.21
C ARG A 173 -14.43 -10.48 8.49
N LYS A 174 -15.31 -11.41 8.11
CA LYS A 174 -15.05 -12.84 8.25
C LYS A 174 -13.80 -13.26 7.47
N GLN A 175 -13.63 -12.81 6.22
CA GLN A 175 -12.44 -13.10 5.44
C GLN A 175 -11.16 -12.57 6.08
N ILE A 176 -11.18 -11.36 6.66
CA ILE A 176 -10.03 -10.79 7.38
C ILE A 176 -9.74 -11.61 8.64
N HIS A 177 -10.76 -11.98 9.40
CA HIS A 177 -10.61 -12.83 10.59
C HIS A 177 -9.97 -14.18 10.22
N ASP A 178 -10.56 -14.88 9.25
CA ASP A 178 -10.10 -16.21 8.84
C ASP A 178 -8.66 -16.16 8.29
N LEU A 179 -8.32 -15.09 7.55
CA LEU A 179 -6.96 -14.85 7.08
C LEU A 179 -5.99 -14.60 8.23
N ALA A 180 -6.38 -13.77 9.20
CA ALA A 180 -5.57 -13.51 10.39
C ALA A 180 -5.37 -14.78 11.23
N ALA A 181 -6.42 -15.59 11.39
CA ALA A 181 -6.34 -16.87 12.10
C ALA A 181 -5.43 -17.90 11.42
N SER A 182 -5.20 -17.75 10.11
CA SER A 182 -4.29 -18.63 9.36
C SER A 182 -2.84 -18.17 9.33
N LEU A 183 -2.51 -17.03 9.96
CA LEU A 183 -1.15 -16.52 9.98
C LEU A 183 -0.27 -17.38 10.88
N GLY A 184 0.90 -17.74 10.35
CA GLY A 184 1.98 -18.39 11.11
C GLY A 184 3.07 -17.40 11.55
N SER A 185 4.08 -17.94 12.18
CA SER A 185 5.28 -17.20 12.61
C SER A 185 5.95 -16.47 11.46
N GLY A 186 6.33 -15.22 11.69
CA GLY A 186 6.95 -14.34 10.68
C GLY A 186 6.03 -13.86 9.55
N GLN A 187 4.74 -14.22 9.59
CA GLN A 187 3.75 -13.75 8.63
C GLN A 187 3.09 -12.46 9.10
N ALA A 188 2.82 -11.57 8.15
CA ALA A 188 2.21 -10.28 8.42
C ALA A 188 0.99 -10.02 7.54
N LEU A 189 -0.12 -9.63 8.15
CA LEU A 189 -1.33 -9.18 7.47
C LEU A 189 -1.33 -7.66 7.33
N LEU A 190 -1.20 -7.18 6.10
CA LEU A 190 -1.25 -5.74 5.82
C LEU A 190 -2.68 -5.25 5.64
N LEU A 191 -3.07 -4.30 6.46
CA LEU A 191 -4.35 -3.61 6.44
C LEU A 191 -4.18 -2.10 6.31
N PHE A 192 -5.13 -1.47 5.64
CA PHE A 192 -5.27 -0.01 5.58
C PHE A 192 -6.56 0.40 6.30
N PRO A 193 -6.50 0.80 7.59
CA PRO A 193 -7.69 1.12 8.38
C PRO A 193 -8.53 2.25 7.80
N GLU A 194 -7.94 3.14 7.02
CA GLU A 194 -8.63 4.22 6.32
C GLU A 194 -9.64 3.70 5.26
N GLY A 195 -9.43 2.48 4.75
CA GLY A 195 -10.28 1.85 3.74
C GLY A 195 -10.18 2.48 2.36
N GLY A 196 -9.18 3.32 2.12
CA GLY A 196 -8.84 3.92 0.83
C GLY A 196 -7.93 5.12 0.97
N ASN A 197 -7.35 5.56 -0.15
CA ASN A 197 -6.43 6.69 -0.20
C ASN A 197 -7.08 7.96 0.31
N PHE A 198 -6.29 8.80 0.99
CA PHE A 198 -6.73 10.13 1.37
C PHE A 198 -7.12 10.96 0.14
N THR A 199 -8.30 11.55 0.16
CA THR A 199 -8.74 12.64 -0.73
C THR A 199 -9.66 13.56 0.04
N TRP A 200 -9.65 14.86 -0.27
CA TRP A 200 -10.53 15.84 0.36
C TRP A 200 -12.02 15.46 0.25
N ARG A 201 -12.42 14.89 -0.88
CA ARG A 201 -13.80 14.40 -1.09
C ARG A 201 -14.13 13.27 -0.11
N ARG A 202 -13.24 12.28 0.03
CA ARG A 202 -13.45 11.16 0.96
C ARG A 202 -13.42 11.63 2.40
N TRP A 203 -12.49 12.52 2.74
CA TRP A 203 -12.39 13.10 4.06
C TRP A 203 -13.68 13.84 4.45
N ARG A 204 -14.17 14.78 3.61
CA ARG A 204 -15.45 15.48 3.83
C ARG A 204 -16.61 14.49 3.98
N THR A 205 -16.70 13.49 3.10
CA THR A 205 -17.76 12.46 3.17
C THR A 205 -17.69 11.68 4.48
N ALA A 206 -16.49 11.34 4.96
CA ALA A 206 -16.31 10.63 6.22
C ALA A 206 -16.75 11.49 7.42
N VAL A 207 -16.35 12.76 7.47
CA VAL A 207 -16.75 13.70 8.53
C VAL A 207 -18.26 13.90 8.56
N ILE A 208 -18.88 14.14 7.39
CA ILE A 208 -20.34 14.30 7.28
C ILE A 208 -21.05 13.03 7.77
N ARG A 209 -20.60 11.85 7.38
CA ARG A 209 -21.17 10.57 7.81
C ARG A 209 -21.06 10.38 9.33
N LEU A 210 -19.94 10.74 9.95
CA LEU A 210 -19.77 10.69 11.39
C LEU A 210 -20.76 11.63 12.10
N ARG A 211 -20.94 12.85 11.58
CA ARG A 211 -21.92 13.81 12.12
C ARG A 211 -23.35 13.30 12.00
N SER A 212 -23.75 12.84 10.83
CA SER A 212 -25.12 12.36 10.57
C SER A 212 -25.46 11.09 11.36
N SER A 213 -24.45 10.30 11.75
CA SER A 213 -24.63 9.13 12.63
C SER A 213 -24.56 9.42 14.12
N GLY A 214 -24.55 10.69 14.55
CA GLY A 214 -24.49 11.09 15.94
C GLY A 214 -23.11 10.94 16.61
N ARG A 215 -22.08 10.53 15.87
CA ARG A 215 -20.71 10.31 16.38
C ARG A 215 -19.93 11.63 16.44
N LEU A 216 -20.44 12.60 17.19
CA LEU A 216 -19.94 13.99 17.17
C LEU A 216 -18.51 14.13 17.65
N ARG A 217 -18.09 13.36 18.67
CA ARG A 217 -16.70 13.38 19.17
C ARG A 217 -15.73 12.93 18.11
N GLU A 218 -16.05 11.86 17.38
CA GLU A 218 -15.23 11.35 16.30
C GLU A 218 -15.24 12.28 15.08
N ALA A 219 -16.38 12.89 14.76
CA ALA A 219 -16.47 13.89 13.71
C ALA A 219 -15.58 15.11 13.99
N ARG A 220 -15.56 15.61 15.24
CA ARG A 220 -14.67 16.70 15.65
C ARG A 220 -13.20 16.32 15.57
N ARG A 221 -12.84 15.09 15.95
CA ARG A 221 -11.47 14.57 15.81
C ARG A 221 -11.08 14.48 14.35
N ALA A 222 -11.89 13.84 13.51
CA ALA A 222 -11.66 13.71 12.08
C ALA A 222 -11.55 15.07 11.36
N TRP A 223 -12.28 16.09 11.83
CA TRP A 223 -12.18 17.45 11.30
C TRP A 223 -10.80 18.09 11.55
N ARG A 224 -10.14 17.75 12.66
CA ARG A 224 -8.80 18.24 12.99
C ARG A 224 -7.69 17.48 12.27
N GLN A 225 -7.97 16.28 11.76
CA GLN A 225 -7.04 15.43 11.01
C GLN A 225 -7.18 15.74 9.53
N SER A 226 -6.19 16.40 8.94
CA SER A 226 -6.24 16.85 7.55
C SER A 226 -5.35 16.03 6.61
N HIS A 227 -4.62 15.04 7.12
CA HIS A 227 -3.65 14.23 6.37
C HIS A 227 -4.03 12.75 6.32
N THR A 228 -5.00 12.31 7.14
CA THR A 228 -5.49 10.94 7.17
C THR A 228 -7.01 10.87 7.11
N LEU A 229 -7.56 9.75 6.66
CA LEU A 229 -8.99 9.48 6.82
C LEU A 229 -9.24 8.87 8.22
N PRO A 230 -10.43 9.11 8.81
CA PRO A 230 -10.80 8.47 10.06
C PRO A 230 -10.71 6.93 9.93
N PRO A 231 -10.02 6.24 10.83
CA PRO A 231 -9.82 4.80 10.74
C PRO A 231 -11.12 4.03 11.00
N ARG A 232 -11.26 2.91 10.32
CA ARG A 232 -12.39 1.97 10.47
C ARG A 232 -11.98 0.81 11.34
N THR A 233 -12.56 0.69 12.51
CA THR A 233 -12.21 -0.34 13.49
C THR A 233 -12.53 -1.77 13.03
N GLY A 234 -13.55 -1.96 12.18
CA GLY A 234 -14.08 -3.29 11.90
C GLY A 234 -13.11 -4.27 11.26
N GLY A 235 -12.18 -3.82 10.41
CA GLY A 235 -11.14 -4.66 9.82
C GLY A 235 -10.07 -5.03 10.83
N THR A 236 -9.59 -4.04 11.58
CA THR A 236 -8.59 -4.23 12.65
C THR A 236 -9.12 -5.15 13.75
N ALA A 237 -10.37 -4.95 14.19
CA ALA A 237 -10.99 -5.82 15.19
C ALA A 237 -11.11 -7.27 14.70
N ALA A 238 -11.51 -7.46 13.43
CA ALA A 238 -11.59 -8.79 12.84
C ALA A 238 -10.21 -9.47 12.77
N ALA A 239 -9.16 -8.74 12.40
CA ALA A 239 -7.80 -9.27 12.34
C ALA A 239 -7.30 -9.67 13.74
N LEU A 240 -7.42 -8.78 14.72
CA LEU A 240 -6.96 -9.06 16.10
C LEU A 240 -7.77 -10.17 16.77
N SER A 241 -9.06 -10.32 16.48
CA SER A 241 -9.84 -11.45 16.99
C SER A 241 -9.46 -12.78 16.33
N GLY A 242 -8.98 -12.76 15.08
CA GLY A 242 -8.47 -13.95 14.39
C GLY A 242 -7.06 -14.36 14.84
N ALA A 243 -6.22 -13.38 15.19
CA ALA A 243 -4.86 -13.61 15.67
C ALA A 243 -4.62 -12.86 17.00
N PRO A 244 -5.10 -13.40 18.13
CA PRO A 244 -4.99 -12.70 19.43
C PRO A 244 -3.56 -12.53 19.94
N SER A 245 -2.64 -13.38 19.51
CA SER A 245 -1.21 -13.31 19.86
C SER A 245 -0.42 -12.37 18.95
N ALA A 246 -1.05 -11.78 17.93
CA ALA A 246 -0.34 -10.93 16.98
C ALA A 246 0.06 -9.60 17.60
N SER A 247 1.32 -9.23 17.44
CA SER A 247 1.76 -7.85 17.64
C SER A 247 1.27 -6.95 16.50
N VAL A 248 1.13 -5.65 16.78
CA VAL A 248 0.71 -4.66 15.79
C VAL A 248 1.89 -3.79 15.39
N LEU A 249 2.12 -3.63 14.08
CA LEU A 249 3.06 -2.67 13.53
C LEU A 249 2.26 -1.53 12.88
N VAL A 250 2.32 -0.34 13.46
CA VAL A 250 1.72 0.87 12.88
C VAL A 250 2.74 1.51 11.96
N LEU A 251 2.38 1.70 10.68
CA LEU A 251 3.26 2.26 9.67
C LEU A 251 2.72 3.59 9.15
N THR A 252 3.51 4.61 9.31
CA THR A 252 3.26 5.97 8.82
C THR A 252 4.30 6.33 7.78
N HIS A 253 3.90 7.01 6.73
CA HIS A 253 4.84 7.49 5.70
C HIS A 253 4.37 8.83 5.14
N THR A 254 5.32 9.62 4.61
CA THR A 254 5.09 10.87 3.89
C THR A 254 6.04 10.95 2.69
N GLY A 255 5.93 11.98 1.84
CA GLY A 255 6.77 12.15 0.67
C GLY A 255 6.12 11.80 -0.67
N PHE A 256 5.01 11.08 -0.68
CA PHE A 256 4.27 10.80 -1.91
C PHE A 256 3.52 12.03 -2.46
N SER A 257 3.24 13.00 -1.62
CA SER A 257 2.54 14.23 -2.00
C SER A 257 2.99 15.39 -1.12
N PRO A 258 3.38 16.55 -1.68
CA PRO A 258 3.93 17.67 -0.91
C PRO A 258 3.01 18.18 0.20
N ASP A 259 1.73 18.04 0.04
CA ASP A 259 0.70 18.57 0.93
C ASP A 259 -0.16 17.46 1.57
N GLY A 260 0.35 16.23 1.63
CA GLY A 260 -0.40 15.07 2.16
C GLY A 260 -1.66 14.72 1.35
N ARG A 261 -1.88 15.40 0.23
CA ARG A 261 -3.08 15.26 -0.61
C ARG A 261 -2.83 14.21 -1.67
N ALA A 262 -3.75 13.27 -1.85
CA ALA A 262 -3.69 12.34 -2.97
C ALA A 262 -3.74 13.13 -4.27
N ARG A 263 -2.65 13.13 -5.00
CA ARG A 263 -2.57 13.68 -6.34
C ARG A 263 -3.16 12.71 -7.35
N ALA A 264 -3.47 13.22 -8.51
CA ALA A 264 -3.80 12.39 -9.65
C ALA A 264 -2.72 11.32 -9.84
N TRP A 265 -3.11 10.09 -10.17
CA TRP A 265 -2.23 8.92 -10.26
C TRP A 265 -1.03 9.10 -11.21
N TRP A 266 -1.10 10.05 -12.14
CA TRP A 266 -0.01 10.41 -13.07
C TRP A 266 1.02 11.40 -12.49
N ARG A 267 0.77 11.96 -11.30
CA ARG A 267 1.74 12.83 -10.60
C ARG A 267 2.58 11.98 -9.66
N LEU A 268 3.57 11.32 -10.23
CA LEU A 268 4.49 10.48 -9.47
C LEU A 268 5.40 11.34 -8.57
N PRO A 269 5.78 10.83 -7.39
CA PRO A 269 6.76 11.48 -6.54
C PRO A 269 8.14 11.39 -7.21
N MET A 270 8.67 12.51 -7.69
CA MET A 270 9.99 12.54 -8.31
C MET A 270 10.93 13.42 -7.52
N ASN A 271 12.23 13.01 -7.44
CA ASN A 271 13.28 13.73 -6.72
C ASN A 271 12.87 14.02 -5.26
N ARG A 272 12.43 12.99 -4.55
CA ARG A 272 11.91 13.14 -3.18
C ARG A 272 12.49 12.14 -2.22
N ARG A 273 12.52 12.54 -0.95
CA ARG A 273 12.76 11.65 0.17
C ARG A 273 11.41 11.21 0.74
N LEU A 274 11.20 9.90 0.82
CA LEU A 274 10.05 9.30 1.48
C LEU A 274 10.45 8.99 2.91
N LEU A 275 9.81 9.65 3.86
CA LEU A 275 10.03 9.39 5.28
C LEU A 275 9.05 8.31 5.74
N ILE A 276 9.54 7.36 6.52
CA ILE A 276 8.75 6.28 7.07
C ILE A 276 9.01 6.18 8.57
N ARG A 277 7.95 6.06 9.34
CA ARG A 277 7.98 5.73 10.75
C ARG A 277 7.18 4.46 10.99
N THR A 278 7.75 3.55 11.75
CA THR A 278 7.05 2.35 12.23
C THR A 278 7.06 2.33 13.75
N VAL A 279 5.95 1.87 14.34
CA VAL A 279 5.80 1.73 15.79
C VAL A 279 5.31 0.32 16.06
N LEU A 280 6.10 -0.45 16.78
CA LEU A 280 5.72 -1.79 17.21
C LEU A 280 4.92 -1.71 18.52
N VAL A 281 3.75 -2.32 18.53
CA VAL A 281 2.91 -2.49 19.72
C VAL A 281 2.81 -3.99 20.01
N PRO A 282 3.51 -4.51 21.03
CA PRO A 282 3.42 -5.91 21.41
C PRO A 282 1.98 -6.33 21.74
N ALA A 283 1.64 -7.59 21.51
CA ALA A 283 0.30 -8.13 21.78
C ALA A 283 -0.18 -7.84 23.21
N ALA A 284 0.72 -7.96 24.18
CA ALA A 284 0.40 -7.68 25.59
C ALA A 284 0.06 -6.21 25.91
N GLN A 285 0.41 -5.28 25.04
CA GLN A 285 0.12 -3.85 25.18
C GLN A 285 -1.11 -3.40 24.40
N LEU A 286 -1.72 -4.31 23.65
CA LEU A 286 -2.94 -3.99 22.90
C LEU A 286 -4.13 -3.84 23.85
N PRO A 287 -5.02 -2.89 23.58
CA PRO A 287 -6.20 -2.69 24.40
C PRO A 287 -7.19 -3.86 24.24
N PRO A 288 -8.04 -4.11 25.24
CA PRO A 288 -9.14 -5.06 25.11
C PRO A 288 -10.12 -4.62 24.01
N PRO A 289 -10.94 -5.55 23.48
CA PRO A 289 -11.80 -5.33 22.30
C PRO A 289 -12.75 -4.12 22.41
N ASP A 290 -13.26 -3.82 23.60
CA ASP A 290 -14.13 -2.67 23.87
C ASP A 290 -13.39 -1.33 23.79
N GLN A 291 -12.08 -1.30 24.04
CA GLN A 291 -11.23 -0.12 23.96
C GLN A 291 -10.48 0.00 22.63
N LEU A 292 -10.58 -0.98 21.74
CA LEU A 292 -9.88 -0.98 20.47
C LEU A 292 -10.25 0.23 19.57
N SER A 293 -11.52 0.65 19.57
CA SER A 293 -11.94 1.80 18.75
C SER A 293 -11.33 3.12 19.21
N PRO A 294 -11.40 3.51 20.48
CA PRO A 294 -10.70 4.71 20.96
C PRO A 294 -9.18 4.63 20.78
N TRP A 295 -8.55 3.47 21.02
CA TRP A 295 -7.12 3.28 20.80
C TRP A 295 -6.73 3.52 19.34
N LEU A 296 -7.44 2.91 18.39
CA LEU A 296 -7.15 3.06 16.97
C LEU A 296 -7.33 4.52 16.52
N GLN A 297 -8.34 5.22 17.03
CA GLN A 297 -8.55 6.63 16.73
C GLN A 297 -7.45 7.53 17.31
N GLN A 298 -6.96 7.22 18.51
CA GLN A 298 -5.84 7.93 19.10
C GLN A 298 -4.55 7.68 18.32
N THR A 299 -4.26 6.43 17.97
CA THR A 299 -3.14 6.05 17.13
C THR A 299 -3.15 6.81 15.80
N TRP A 300 -4.34 6.91 15.16
CA TRP A 300 -4.47 7.65 13.89
C TRP A 300 -4.33 9.18 14.07
N SER A 301 -4.64 9.71 15.25
CA SER A 301 -4.33 11.12 15.54
C SER A 301 -2.82 11.37 15.63
N ILE A 302 -2.07 10.42 16.17
CA ILE A 302 -0.60 10.48 16.22
C ILE A 302 -0.02 10.35 14.79
N VAL A 303 -0.56 9.43 14.00
CA VAL A 303 -0.18 9.27 12.58
C VAL A 303 -0.41 10.57 11.79
N ASP A 304 -1.58 11.20 11.95
CA ASP A 304 -1.92 12.46 11.28
C ASP A 304 -0.99 13.61 11.68
N ALA A 305 -0.73 13.76 12.97
CA ALA A 305 0.18 14.77 13.51
C ALA A 305 1.61 14.58 12.98
N TRP A 306 2.14 13.36 13.02
CA TRP A 306 3.46 13.07 12.49
C TRP A 306 3.58 13.40 10.99
N VAL A 307 2.55 13.10 10.21
CA VAL A 307 2.51 13.47 8.79
C VAL A 307 2.47 14.99 8.61
N ALA A 308 1.70 15.71 9.43
CA ALA A 308 1.65 17.16 9.40
C ALA A 308 3.02 17.78 9.68
N ASP A 309 3.71 17.29 10.72
CA ASP A 309 5.02 17.80 11.14
C ASP A 309 6.13 17.54 10.11
N HIS A 310 5.95 16.52 9.25
CA HIS A 310 6.96 16.11 8.26
C HIS A 310 6.54 16.40 6.81
N ALA A 311 5.37 17.01 6.57
CA ALA A 311 4.91 17.33 5.22
C ALA A 311 5.82 18.34 4.51
N ASP A 312 6.40 19.29 5.25
CA ASP A 312 7.28 20.34 4.72
C ASP A 312 8.76 19.92 4.64
N ALA A 313 9.16 18.86 5.38
CA ALA A 313 10.52 18.33 5.34
C ALA A 313 10.89 17.65 4.01
N GLU A 314 9.96 17.58 3.09
CA GLU A 314 10.04 16.89 1.79
C GLU A 314 10.75 17.68 0.70
N SER A 315 11.03 18.94 0.91
CA SER A 315 11.67 19.78 -0.08
C SER A 315 13.20 19.57 -0.10
N VAL A 316 13.65 19.05 -1.25
CA VAL A 316 15.04 19.10 -1.74
C VAL A 316 15.93 17.89 -1.42
N VAL A 317 15.94 16.94 -2.37
CA VAL A 317 17.21 16.33 -2.76
C VAL A 317 17.91 17.38 -3.66
N GLN A 318 18.84 18.15 -3.11
CA GLN A 318 19.84 18.86 -3.89
C GLN A 318 20.80 17.87 -4.52
#